data_4c925754fa8d6a6744fe5b6b672745e1
#
_entry.id   4c925754fa8d6a6744fe5b6b672745e1
#
_cell.length_a   1.000
_cell.length_b   1.000
_cell.length_c   1.000
_cell.angle_alpha   90.00
_cell.angle_beta   90.00
_cell.angle_gamma   90.00
#
_symmetry.space_group_name_H-M   'P 1'
#
loop_
_entity.id
_entity.type
_entity.pdbx_description
1 polymer ?
#
loop_
_entity_poly.entity_id
_entity_poly.type
_entity_poly.pdbx_seq_one_letter_code
_entity_poly.pdbx_strand_id
1 'polypeptide(L)'
;VVLRNYVVVAGILVVGVFLLSLVGMVPNLQYNRAGVIRNSFGFIYPTDFASHCFYLFLAISYLLKDKFIWTRSLFGVLLSAFIIKYCDARLNALSILLATVIFIYFYYSNGKKLKIFALLPYSAVVFASIVTYLSYKFSWSNPFLVSVNKLITGRLALGRNAFDTFGVHLFGTRNVQFIGSGGKTESVIGYNYVDSSYVQMLFTYGIVPIVLLIIIYVVASRKQYKDGQYLL
;
A
#
# COMPACT_ATOMS: atom_id res chain seq x y z
N VAL A 1 21.32 10.85 -6.34
CA VAL A 1 21.95 9.62 -6.86
C VAL A 1 21.08 8.40 -6.54
N VAL A 2 20.76 8.11 -5.28
CA VAL A 2 20.04 6.90 -4.84
C VAL A 2 18.69 6.72 -5.56
N LEU A 3 17.83 7.74 -5.57
CA LEU A 3 16.52 7.67 -6.20
C LEU A 3 16.59 7.45 -7.72
N ARG A 4 17.57 8.07 -8.40
CA ARG A 4 17.78 7.86 -9.83
C ARG A 4 18.20 6.43 -10.14
N ASN A 5 19.10 5.86 -9.34
CA ASN A 5 19.51 4.46 -9.49
C ASN A 5 18.35 3.51 -9.22
N TYR A 6 17.53 3.80 -8.19
CA TYR A 6 16.31 3.04 -7.93
C TYR A 6 15.37 3.03 -9.13
N VAL A 7 15.08 4.20 -9.73
CA VAL A 7 14.19 4.30 -10.90
C VAL A 7 14.71 3.48 -12.08
N VAL A 8 16.02 3.54 -12.34
CA VAL A 8 16.62 2.78 -13.44
C VAL A 8 16.54 1.27 -13.19
N VAL A 9 17.03 0.82 -12.03
CA VAL A 9 17.08 -0.63 -11.73
C VAL A 9 15.67 -1.21 -11.57
N ALA A 10 14.84 -0.60 -10.73
CA ALA A 10 13.46 -1.06 -10.53
C ALA A 10 12.62 -0.94 -11.81
N GLY A 11 12.83 0.11 -12.61
CA GLY A 11 12.16 0.28 -13.91
C GLY A 11 12.50 -0.84 -14.88
N ILE A 12 13.79 -1.16 -15.04
CA ILE A 12 14.24 -2.27 -15.89
C ILE A 12 13.65 -3.59 -15.39
N LEU A 13 13.68 -3.85 -14.10
CA LEU A 13 13.16 -5.10 -13.53
C LEU A 13 11.64 -5.22 -13.70
N VAL A 14 10.88 -4.19 -13.37
CA VAL A 14 9.40 -4.24 -13.46
C VAL A 14 8.95 -4.36 -14.91
N VAL A 15 9.52 -3.55 -15.82
CA VAL A 15 9.19 -3.61 -17.25
C VAL A 15 9.68 -4.93 -17.85
N GLY A 16 10.89 -5.39 -17.51
CA GLY A 16 11.44 -6.64 -17.98
C GLY A 16 10.59 -7.85 -17.57
N VAL A 17 10.25 -7.96 -16.28
CA VAL A 17 9.39 -9.05 -15.77
C VAL A 17 7.99 -8.99 -16.42
N PHE A 18 7.42 -7.79 -16.57
CA PHE A 18 6.14 -7.61 -17.27
C PHE A 18 6.20 -8.12 -18.71
N LEU A 19 7.20 -7.71 -19.49
CA LEU A 19 7.36 -8.15 -20.88
C LEU A 19 7.63 -9.65 -20.99
N LEU A 20 8.48 -10.22 -20.13
CA LEU A 20 8.73 -11.66 -20.10
C LEU A 20 7.48 -12.44 -19.73
N SER A 21 6.62 -11.88 -18.88
CA SER A 21 5.33 -12.48 -18.55
C SER A 21 4.34 -12.46 -19.73
N LEU A 22 4.36 -11.41 -20.54
CA LEU A 22 3.50 -11.34 -21.75
C LEU A 22 3.91 -12.37 -22.81
N VAL A 23 5.21 -12.67 -22.95
CA VAL A 23 5.71 -13.70 -23.90
C VAL A 23 5.71 -15.11 -23.28
N GLY A 24 5.23 -15.28 -22.05
CA GLY A 24 5.11 -16.59 -21.39
C GLY A 24 6.42 -17.17 -20.82
N MET A 25 7.53 -16.39 -20.83
CA MET A 25 8.80 -16.83 -20.23
C MET A 25 8.78 -16.79 -18.69
N VAL A 26 7.98 -15.90 -18.11
CA VAL A 26 7.69 -15.84 -16.66
C VAL A 26 6.19 -16.09 -16.46
N PRO A 27 5.78 -16.96 -15.53
CA PRO A 27 4.38 -17.29 -15.34
C PRO A 27 3.56 -16.07 -14.89
N ASN A 28 2.44 -15.81 -15.57
CA ASN A 28 1.43 -14.86 -15.13
C ASN A 28 0.43 -15.59 -14.23
N LEU A 29 0.60 -15.48 -12.91
CA LEU A 29 -0.33 -16.09 -11.96
C LEU A 29 -1.67 -15.34 -12.01
N GLN A 30 -2.75 -16.10 -12.18
CA GLN A 30 -4.10 -15.58 -12.26
C GLN A 30 -4.89 -15.93 -11.00
N TYR A 31 -5.46 -14.93 -10.37
CA TYR A 31 -6.27 -15.06 -9.15
C TYR A 31 -7.71 -14.71 -9.45
N ASN A 32 -8.63 -15.60 -9.12
CA ASN A 32 -10.06 -15.29 -9.21
C ASN A 32 -10.53 -14.66 -7.89
N ARG A 33 -11.10 -13.46 -7.98
CA ARG A 33 -11.72 -12.78 -6.85
C ARG A 33 -13.13 -12.33 -7.22
N ALA A 34 -14.13 -13.00 -6.65
CA ALA A 34 -15.53 -12.70 -6.91
C ALA A 34 -15.87 -12.62 -8.42
N GLY A 35 -15.35 -13.57 -9.21
CA GLY A 35 -15.59 -13.64 -10.66
C GLY A 35 -14.67 -12.76 -11.51
N VAL A 36 -13.79 -11.96 -10.91
CA VAL A 36 -12.80 -11.13 -11.64
C VAL A 36 -11.45 -11.83 -11.66
N ILE A 37 -10.92 -12.07 -12.86
CA ILE A 37 -9.57 -12.62 -13.07
C ILE A 37 -8.55 -11.49 -12.92
N ARG A 38 -7.60 -11.66 -11.99
CA ARG A 38 -6.56 -10.70 -11.65
C ARG A 38 -5.20 -11.25 -12.08
N ASN A 39 -4.46 -10.49 -12.87
CA ASN A 39 -3.17 -10.90 -13.42
C ASN A 39 -2.03 -10.35 -12.55
N SER A 40 -1.02 -11.17 -12.27
CA SER A 40 0.17 -10.78 -11.50
C SER A 40 1.32 -10.28 -12.35
N PHE A 41 1.28 -10.52 -13.67
CA PHE A 41 2.31 -10.12 -14.65
C PHE A 41 3.73 -10.48 -14.24
N GLY A 42 3.94 -11.73 -13.83
CA GLY A 42 5.24 -12.25 -13.43
C GLY A 42 5.63 -11.99 -11.97
N PHE A 43 4.78 -11.31 -11.21
CA PHE A 43 4.91 -11.16 -9.75
C PHE A 43 4.15 -12.25 -9.01
N ILE A 44 4.34 -12.34 -7.69
CA ILE A 44 3.61 -13.31 -6.87
C ILE A 44 2.13 -12.91 -6.77
N TYR A 45 1.84 -11.63 -6.54
CA TYR A 45 0.47 -11.13 -6.44
C TYR A 45 0.21 -9.97 -7.42
N PRO A 46 -1.04 -9.81 -7.91
CA PRO A 46 -1.46 -8.66 -8.70
C PRO A 46 -1.21 -7.31 -8.01
N THR A 47 -1.33 -7.29 -6.69
CA THR A 47 -1.07 -6.11 -5.85
C THR A 47 0.40 -5.75 -5.80
N ASP A 48 1.32 -6.72 -5.91
CA ASP A 48 2.76 -6.46 -5.89
C ASP A 48 3.19 -5.72 -7.15
N PHE A 49 2.77 -6.23 -8.31
CA PHE A 49 2.98 -5.53 -9.58
C PHE A 49 2.43 -4.09 -9.53
N ALA A 50 1.18 -3.93 -9.08
CA ALA A 50 0.55 -2.62 -8.97
C ALA A 50 1.27 -1.68 -7.99
N SER A 51 1.81 -2.20 -6.88
CA SER A 51 2.59 -1.43 -5.91
C SER A 51 3.92 -0.96 -6.50
N HIS A 52 4.64 -1.83 -7.21
CA HIS A 52 5.87 -1.44 -7.89
C HIS A 52 5.62 -0.37 -8.95
N CYS A 53 4.54 -0.49 -9.73
CA CYS A 53 4.13 0.55 -10.68
C CYS A 53 3.84 1.89 -9.97
N PHE A 54 3.15 1.87 -8.84
CA PHE A 54 2.87 3.06 -8.05
C PHE A 54 4.15 3.74 -7.52
N TYR A 55 5.05 2.98 -6.90
CA TYR A 55 6.31 3.55 -6.38
C TYR A 55 7.22 4.07 -7.49
N LEU A 56 7.28 3.39 -8.63
CA LEU A 56 8.01 3.89 -9.81
C LEU A 56 7.40 5.18 -10.34
N PHE A 57 6.07 5.24 -10.45
CA PHE A 57 5.37 6.46 -10.87
C PHE A 57 5.67 7.65 -9.94
N LEU A 58 5.66 7.43 -8.61
CA LEU A 58 6.02 8.45 -7.63
C LEU A 58 7.47 8.91 -7.80
N ALA A 59 8.42 7.97 -7.86
CA ALA A 59 9.84 8.25 -7.97
C ALA A 59 10.19 9.00 -9.25
N ILE A 60 9.64 8.57 -10.40
CA ILE A 60 9.79 9.25 -11.68
C ILE A 60 9.19 10.66 -11.60
N SER A 61 7.99 10.78 -11.02
CA SER A 61 7.29 12.05 -10.88
C SER A 61 8.07 13.04 -10.01
N TYR A 62 8.68 12.57 -8.95
CA TYR A 62 9.55 13.38 -8.09
C TYR A 62 10.81 13.86 -8.83
N LEU A 63 11.47 12.99 -9.61
CA LEU A 63 12.68 13.35 -10.37
C LEU A 63 12.42 14.32 -11.50
N LEU A 64 11.27 14.20 -12.17
CA LEU A 64 10.89 15.07 -13.28
C LEU A 64 10.40 16.46 -12.82
N LYS A 65 10.00 16.59 -11.56
CA LYS A 65 9.44 17.83 -10.99
C LYS A 65 8.31 18.39 -11.89
N ASP A 66 8.50 19.60 -12.42
CA ASP A 66 7.51 20.28 -13.26
C ASP A 66 7.57 19.90 -14.75
N LYS A 67 8.59 19.10 -15.13
CA LYS A 67 8.75 18.70 -16.52
C LYS A 67 7.69 17.66 -16.91
N PHE A 68 7.16 17.82 -18.13
CA PHE A 68 6.22 16.88 -18.75
C PHE A 68 4.97 16.60 -17.91
N ILE A 69 4.45 17.59 -17.16
CA ILE A 69 3.33 17.40 -16.24
C ILE A 69 2.12 16.75 -16.91
N TRP A 70 1.72 17.22 -18.11
CA TRP A 70 0.56 16.71 -18.83
C TRP A 70 0.75 15.27 -19.33
N THR A 71 1.90 14.98 -19.96
CA THR A 71 2.22 13.63 -20.43
C THR A 71 2.28 12.64 -19.27
N ARG A 72 2.89 13.04 -18.16
CA ARG A 72 2.97 12.23 -16.94
C ARG A 72 1.61 12.02 -16.30
N SER A 73 0.76 13.05 -16.27
CA SER A 73 -0.60 12.93 -15.73
C SER A 73 -1.45 12.00 -16.59
N LEU A 74 -1.37 12.11 -17.91
CA LEU A 74 -2.02 11.18 -18.82
C LEU A 74 -1.54 9.74 -18.60
N PHE A 75 -0.22 9.55 -18.50
CA PHE A 75 0.35 8.24 -18.16
C PHE A 75 -0.16 7.69 -16.82
N GLY A 76 -0.25 8.52 -15.78
CA GLY A 76 -0.80 8.12 -14.48
C GLY A 76 -2.26 7.65 -14.57
N VAL A 77 -3.08 8.36 -15.35
CA VAL A 77 -4.49 7.96 -15.58
C VAL A 77 -4.57 6.64 -16.35
N LEU A 78 -3.80 6.48 -17.43
CA LEU A 78 -3.77 5.25 -18.21
C LEU A 78 -3.24 4.06 -17.39
N LEU A 79 -2.19 4.26 -16.60
CA LEU A 79 -1.63 3.25 -15.71
C LEU A 79 -2.65 2.83 -14.64
N SER A 80 -3.36 3.79 -14.06
CA SER A 80 -4.43 3.51 -13.09
C SER A 80 -5.56 2.68 -13.72
N ALA A 81 -6.02 3.04 -14.93
CA ALA A 81 -7.03 2.30 -15.67
C ALA A 81 -6.56 0.87 -15.99
N PHE A 82 -5.31 0.71 -16.41
CA PHE A 82 -4.69 -0.59 -16.64
C PHE A 82 -4.68 -1.46 -15.37
N ILE A 83 -4.24 -0.89 -14.24
CA ILE A 83 -4.18 -1.60 -12.95
C ILE A 83 -5.58 -2.03 -12.48
N ILE A 84 -6.59 -1.17 -12.64
CA ILE A 84 -7.97 -1.54 -12.30
C ILE A 84 -8.44 -2.70 -13.17
N LYS A 85 -8.25 -2.60 -14.49
CA LYS A 85 -8.78 -3.56 -15.46
C LYS A 85 -8.13 -4.94 -15.33
N TYR A 86 -6.81 -5.01 -15.16
CA TYR A 86 -6.07 -6.27 -15.25
C TYR A 86 -5.61 -6.84 -13.90
N CYS A 87 -5.42 -5.99 -12.89
CA CYS A 87 -4.96 -6.41 -11.56
C CYS A 87 -6.07 -6.35 -10.48
N ASP A 88 -7.16 -5.63 -10.72
CA ASP A 88 -8.18 -5.27 -9.70
C ASP A 88 -7.54 -4.76 -8.40
N ALA A 89 -6.44 -4.00 -8.51
CA ALA A 89 -5.72 -3.42 -7.38
C ALA A 89 -6.19 -1.97 -7.15
N ARG A 90 -7.44 -1.83 -6.71
CA ARG A 90 -8.17 -0.54 -6.62
C ARG A 90 -7.46 0.50 -5.76
N LEU A 91 -6.85 0.09 -4.64
CA LEU A 91 -6.13 1.00 -3.75
C LEU A 91 -4.91 1.62 -4.46
N ASN A 92 -4.12 0.80 -5.15
CA ASN A 92 -2.93 1.27 -5.86
C ASN A 92 -3.30 2.21 -7.02
N ALA A 93 -4.35 1.87 -7.75
CA ALA A 93 -4.87 2.72 -8.82
C ALA A 93 -5.36 4.07 -8.29
N LEU A 94 -6.13 4.08 -7.20
CA LEU A 94 -6.57 5.30 -6.53
C LEU A 94 -5.38 6.13 -6.03
N SER A 95 -4.35 5.48 -5.50
CA SER A 95 -3.13 6.15 -5.04
C SER A 95 -2.37 6.83 -6.19
N ILE A 96 -2.31 6.20 -7.38
CA ILE A 96 -1.71 6.81 -8.57
C ILE A 96 -2.52 8.03 -9.01
N LEU A 97 -3.86 7.95 -9.04
CA LEU A 97 -4.72 9.09 -9.37
C LEU A 97 -4.55 10.23 -8.37
N LEU A 98 -4.55 9.92 -7.07
CA LEU A 98 -4.35 10.92 -6.02
C LEU A 98 -2.99 11.60 -6.15
N ALA A 99 -1.92 10.82 -6.37
CA ALA A 99 -0.59 11.36 -6.62
C ALA A 99 -0.57 12.27 -7.86
N THR A 100 -1.23 11.87 -8.95
CA THR A 100 -1.36 12.68 -10.16
C THR A 100 -2.02 14.02 -9.87
N VAL A 101 -3.13 14.02 -9.13
CA VAL A 101 -3.83 15.25 -8.72
C VAL A 101 -2.93 16.15 -7.86
N ILE A 102 -2.21 15.56 -6.90
CA ILE A 102 -1.27 16.29 -6.04
C ILE A 102 -0.16 16.95 -6.86
N PHE A 103 0.44 16.23 -7.83
CA PHE A 103 1.48 16.79 -8.69
C PHE A 103 0.95 17.93 -9.59
N ILE A 104 -0.25 17.80 -10.15
CA ILE A 104 -0.91 18.87 -10.91
C ILE A 104 -1.15 20.08 -10.01
N TYR A 105 -1.65 19.86 -8.80
CA TYR A 105 -1.86 20.95 -7.84
C TYR A 105 -0.56 21.71 -7.54
N PHE A 106 0.54 21.01 -7.24
CA PHE A 106 1.83 21.67 -6.97
C PHE A 106 2.37 22.43 -8.17
N TYR A 107 2.17 21.94 -9.37
CA TYR A 107 2.55 22.62 -10.60
C TYR A 107 1.85 23.98 -10.73
N TYR A 108 0.51 24.02 -10.58
CA TYR A 108 -0.26 25.27 -10.69
C TYR A 108 -0.14 26.20 -9.48
N SER A 109 0.09 25.67 -8.30
CA SER A 109 0.23 26.47 -7.09
C SER A 109 1.60 27.09 -6.92
N ASN A 110 2.53 26.87 -7.87
CA ASN A 110 3.95 27.26 -7.75
C ASN A 110 4.55 26.84 -6.40
N GLY A 111 4.22 25.63 -5.95
CA GLY A 111 4.70 25.08 -4.68
C GLY A 111 4.09 25.70 -3.43
N LYS A 112 2.97 26.46 -3.54
CA LYS A 112 2.27 26.99 -2.36
C LYS A 112 1.77 25.87 -1.46
N LYS A 113 2.09 25.98 -0.17
CA LYS A 113 1.71 25.02 0.86
C LYS A 113 0.22 25.09 1.16
N LEU A 114 -0.51 24.01 0.99
CA LEU A 114 -1.79 23.87 1.67
C LEU A 114 -1.53 23.46 3.13
N LYS A 115 -2.15 24.18 4.07
CA LYS A 115 -2.05 23.83 5.52
C LYS A 115 -2.47 22.38 5.80
N ILE A 116 -3.32 21.79 4.95
CA ILE A 116 -3.76 20.40 5.07
C ILE A 116 -2.59 19.39 4.97
N PHE A 117 -1.52 19.71 4.22
CA PHE A 117 -0.34 18.83 4.14
C PHE A 117 0.41 18.70 5.47
N ALA A 118 0.29 19.69 6.36
CA ALA A 118 0.83 19.57 7.72
C ALA A 118 0.10 18.48 8.54
N LEU A 119 -1.13 18.12 8.16
CA LEU A 119 -1.93 17.11 8.84
C LEU A 119 -1.72 15.69 8.30
N LEU A 120 -1.12 15.52 7.10
CA LEU A 120 -0.93 14.20 6.48
C LEU A 120 -0.19 13.20 7.38
N PRO A 121 0.92 13.56 8.07
CA PRO A 121 1.59 12.63 8.96
C PRO A 121 0.70 12.10 10.08
N TYR A 122 -0.17 12.96 10.60
CA TYR A 122 -1.09 12.57 11.67
C TYR A 122 -2.26 11.74 11.14
N SER A 123 -2.73 12.01 9.92
CA SER A 123 -3.82 11.23 9.33
C SER A 123 -3.44 9.76 9.15
N ALA A 124 -2.20 9.44 8.79
CA ALA A 124 -1.72 8.07 8.70
C ALA A 124 -1.74 7.36 10.07
N VAL A 125 -1.29 8.05 11.12
CA VAL A 125 -1.31 7.51 12.50
C VAL A 125 -2.74 7.30 12.99
N VAL A 126 -3.61 8.28 12.78
CA VAL A 126 -5.04 8.19 13.17
C VAL A 126 -5.72 7.04 12.43
N PHE A 127 -5.51 6.93 11.11
CA PHE A 127 -6.08 5.85 10.31
C PHE A 127 -5.58 4.47 10.78
N ALA A 128 -4.28 4.30 11.01
CA ALA A 128 -3.71 3.08 11.54
C ALA A 128 -4.32 2.70 12.91
N SER A 129 -4.47 3.67 13.81
CA SER A 129 -5.07 3.48 15.14
C SER A 129 -6.54 3.07 15.04
N ILE A 130 -7.31 3.72 14.15
CA ILE A 130 -8.72 3.37 13.91
C ILE A 130 -8.84 1.94 13.39
N VAL A 131 -8.08 1.57 12.36
CA VAL A 131 -8.13 0.22 11.77
C VAL A 131 -7.74 -0.83 12.81
N THR A 132 -6.70 -0.59 13.59
CA THR A 132 -6.25 -1.49 14.67
C THR A 132 -7.32 -1.65 15.74
N TYR A 133 -7.92 -0.54 16.18
CA TYR A 133 -9.00 -0.54 17.17
C TYR A 133 -10.26 -1.26 16.68
N LEU A 134 -10.68 -1.00 15.44
CA LEU A 134 -11.83 -1.68 14.84
C LEU A 134 -11.59 -3.19 14.68
N SER A 135 -10.37 -3.60 14.31
CA SER A 135 -9.97 -5.01 14.27
C SER A 135 -10.05 -5.65 15.66
N TYR A 136 -9.54 -4.98 16.69
CA TYR A 136 -9.62 -5.45 18.08
C TYR A 136 -11.07 -5.61 18.57
N LYS A 137 -11.95 -4.66 18.22
CA LYS A 137 -13.37 -4.65 18.62
C LYS A 137 -14.27 -5.46 17.69
N PHE A 138 -13.75 -6.03 16.61
CA PHE A 138 -14.56 -6.74 15.65
C PHE A 138 -15.30 -7.92 16.31
N SER A 139 -16.61 -8.00 16.00
CA SER A 139 -17.48 -9.11 16.36
C SER A 139 -18.51 -9.33 15.26
N TRP A 140 -18.79 -10.59 14.96
CA TRP A 140 -19.84 -10.97 14.00
C TRP A 140 -21.26 -10.60 14.45
N SER A 141 -21.46 -10.39 15.75
CA SER A 141 -22.74 -9.94 16.33
C SER A 141 -23.04 -8.46 16.11
N ASN A 142 -22.04 -7.67 15.70
CA ASN A 142 -22.21 -6.23 15.45
C ASN A 142 -22.43 -5.92 13.97
N PRO A 143 -23.68 -5.56 13.54
CA PRO A 143 -23.99 -5.33 12.13
C PRO A 143 -23.15 -4.22 11.48
N PHE A 144 -22.83 -3.15 12.25
CA PHE A 144 -21.97 -2.07 11.75
C PHE A 144 -20.56 -2.57 11.43
N LEU A 145 -19.93 -3.30 12.33
CA LEU A 145 -18.57 -3.84 12.11
C LEU A 145 -18.55 -4.86 10.98
N VAL A 146 -19.60 -5.66 10.84
CA VAL A 146 -19.75 -6.60 9.71
C VAL A 146 -19.85 -5.85 8.38
N SER A 147 -20.60 -4.74 8.33
CA SER A 147 -20.71 -3.90 7.12
C SER A 147 -19.37 -3.27 6.75
N VAL A 148 -18.65 -2.71 7.72
CA VAL A 148 -17.30 -2.17 7.53
C VAL A 148 -16.34 -3.27 7.06
N ASN A 149 -16.40 -4.45 7.68
CA ASN A 149 -15.55 -5.59 7.31
C ASN A 149 -15.78 -6.03 5.85
N LYS A 150 -17.04 -6.03 5.37
CA LYS A 150 -17.36 -6.31 3.96
C LYS A 150 -16.75 -5.26 3.02
N LEU A 151 -16.83 -3.96 3.38
CA LEU A 151 -16.24 -2.87 2.58
C LEU A 151 -14.72 -3.03 2.44
N ILE A 152 -14.02 -3.42 3.50
CA ILE A 152 -12.57 -3.62 3.49
C ILE A 152 -12.17 -5.08 3.25
N THR A 153 -13.06 -5.87 2.66
CA THR A 153 -12.77 -7.23 2.17
C THR A 153 -12.29 -8.22 3.23
N GLY A 154 -12.90 -8.20 4.42
CA GLY A 154 -12.65 -9.18 5.49
C GLY A 154 -11.48 -8.83 6.43
N ARG A 155 -10.83 -7.69 6.26
CA ARG A 155 -9.60 -7.33 6.99
C ARG A 155 -9.78 -7.16 8.50
N LEU A 156 -10.97 -6.72 8.97
CA LEU A 156 -11.23 -6.62 10.41
C LEU A 156 -11.28 -8.00 11.06
N ALA A 157 -11.94 -8.95 10.40
CA ALA A 157 -12.06 -10.32 10.90
C ALA A 157 -10.68 -11.00 10.98
N LEU A 158 -9.84 -10.83 9.95
CA LEU A 158 -8.47 -11.34 9.96
C LEU A 158 -7.63 -10.69 11.08
N GLY A 159 -7.77 -9.38 11.27
CA GLY A 159 -7.13 -8.68 12.38
C GLY A 159 -7.61 -9.20 13.73
N ARG A 160 -8.92 -9.41 13.92
CA ARG A 160 -9.48 -9.98 15.14
C ARG A 160 -8.91 -11.36 15.44
N ASN A 161 -8.89 -12.24 14.45
CA ASN A 161 -8.31 -13.56 14.60
C ASN A 161 -6.84 -13.52 15.06
N ALA A 162 -6.06 -12.57 14.53
CA ALA A 162 -4.68 -12.38 14.96
C ALA A 162 -4.58 -11.87 16.42
N PHE A 163 -5.49 -10.99 16.87
CA PHE A 163 -5.58 -10.58 18.27
C PHE A 163 -5.87 -11.76 19.20
N ASP A 164 -6.78 -12.63 18.78
CA ASP A 164 -7.15 -13.82 19.57
C ASP A 164 -6.03 -14.88 19.57
N THR A 165 -5.25 -14.97 18.49
CA THR A 165 -4.17 -15.96 18.35
C THR A 165 -2.88 -15.53 19.03
N PHE A 166 -2.43 -14.29 18.83
CA PHE A 166 -1.10 -13.84 19.22
C PHE A 166 -1.09 -12.97 20.48
N GLY A 167 -2.22 -12.34 20.83
CA GLY A 167 -2.27 -11.35 21.91
C GLY A 167 -1.43 -10.09 21.61
N VAL A 168 -1.43 -9.14 22.53
CA VAL A 168 -0.66 -7.90 22.42
C VAL A 168 0.38 -7.84 23.54
N HIS A 169 1.65 -7.66 23.15
CA HIS A 169 2.77 -7.64 24.07
C HIS A 169 3.61 -6.36 23.90
N LEU A 170 4.37 -5.99 24.93
CA LEU A 170 5.21 -4.78 24.88
C LEU A 170 6.32 -4.89 23.81
N PHE A 171 6.94 -6.05 23.65
CA PHE A 171 8.07 -6.32 22.76
C PHE A 171 7.78 -7.41 21.71
N GLY A 172 6.50 -7.63 21.42
CA GLY A 172 6.06 -8.61 20.42
C GLY A 172 5.90 -10.01 20.97
N THR A 173 5.43 -10.90 20.10
CA THR A 173 5.15 -12.30 20.40
C THR A 173 6.22 -13.18 19.75
N ARG A 174 6.73 -14.18 20.49
CA ARG A 174 7.65 -15.17 19.91
C ARG A 174 6.96 -16.00 18.84
N ASN A 175 7.68 -16.25 17.72
CA ASN A 175 7.25 -17.15 16.65
C ASN A 175 5.90 -16.77 16.00
N VAL A 176 5.66 -15.47 15.77
CA VAL A 176 4.51 -15.04 14.97
C VAL A 176 4.69 -15.54 13.54
N GLN A 177 3.80 -16.42 13.08
CA GLN A 177 3.78 -16.90 11.71
C GLN A 177 2.45 -16.53 11.05
N PHE A 178 2.53 -15.72 10.00
CA PHE A 178 1.37 -15.39 9.16
C PHE A 178 1.36 -16.30 7.94
N ILE A 179 0.35 -17.18 7.89
CA ILE A 179 0.17 -18.11 6.77
C ILE A 179 -0.67 -17.41 5.72
N GLY A 180 -0.03 -16.98 4.63
CA GLY A 180 -0.68 -16.41 3.45
C GLY A 180 -0.87 -17.46 2.36
N SER A 181 -1.36 -17.05 1.18
CA SER A 181 -1.53 -17.96 0.03
C SER A 181 -0.22 -18.45 -0.59
N GLY A 182 0.92 -17.80 -0.29
CA GLY A 182 2.24 -18.21 -0.78
C GLY A 182 2.34 -18.30 -2.30
N GLY A 183 1.56 -17.49 -3.04
CA GLY A 183 1.46 -17.56 -4.49
C GLY A 183 0.51 -18.64 -5.02
N LYS A 184 -0.13 -19.43 -4.15
CA LYS A 184 -1.17 -20.39 -4.56
C LYS A 184 -2.44 -19.66 -4.95
N THR A 185 -3.08 -20.12 -6.00
CA THR A 185 -4.37 -19.57 -6.49
C THR A 185 -5.58 -20.21 -5.78
N GLU A 186 -5.37 -21.30 -5.06
CA GLU A 186 -6.37 -22.04 -4.31
C GLU A 186 -6.42 -21.59 -2.84
N SER A 187 -7.49 -21.99 -2.13
CA SER A 187 -7.64 -21.71 -0.70
C SER A 187 -6.59 -22.46 0.12
N VAL A 188 -5.95 -21.76 1.06
CA VAL A 188 -4.92 -22.33 1.95
C VAL A 188 -5.53 -22.65 3.30
N ILE A 189 -5.33 -23.89 3.77
CA ILE A 189 -5.76 -24.33 5.10
C ILE A 189 -4.95 -23.55 6.16
N GLY A 190 -5.65 -23.03 7.17
CA GLY A 190 -5.02 -22.26 8.26
C GLY A 190 -4.60 -20.84 7.87
N TYR A 191 -5.18 -20.29 6.79
CA TYR A 191 -4.92 -18.90 6.39
C TYR A 191 -5.21 -17.92 7.55
N ASN A 192 -4.16 -17.23 8.02
CA ASN A 192 -4.24 -16.24 9.09
C ASN A 192 -3.48 -14.94 8.75
N TYR A 193 -3.20 -14.72 7.48
CA TYR A 193 -2.44 -13.55 7.03
C TYR A 193 -3.22 -12.26 7.26
N VAL A 194 -2.59 -11.31 7.92
CA VAL A 194 -3.16 -9.99 8.19
C VAL A 194 -2.61 -8.99 7.18
N ASP A 195 -3.46 -8.47 6.32
CA ASP A 195 -3.06 -7.49 5.29
C ASP A 195 -2.60 -6.14 5.86
N SER A 196 -3.02 -5.81 7.09
CA SER A 196 -2.65 -4.56 7.72
C SER A 196 -1.24 -4.62 8.30
N SER A 197 -0.30 -3.91 7.70
CA SER A 197 1.08 -3.81 8.18
C SER A 197 1.17 -3.30 9.63
N TYR A 198 0.29 -2.40 10.05
CA TYR A 198 0.25 -1.87 11.41
C TYR A 198 -0.08 -2.96 12.43
N VAL A 199 -1.05 -3.82 12.09
CA VAL A 199 -1.46 -4.94 12.94
C VAL A 199 -0.40 -6.04 12.93
N GLN A 200 0.20 -6.35 11.78
CA GLN A 200 1.34 -7.28 11.72
C GLN A 200 2.51 -6.83 12.59
N MET A 201 2.91 -5.56 12.47
CA MET A 201 4.00 -5.00 13.26
C MET A 201 3.70 -5.04 14.76
N LEU A 202 2.42 -4.84 15.16
CA LEU A 202 2.00 -4.91 16.56
C LEU A 202 2.27 -6.28 17.17
N PHE A 203 1.97 -7.35 16.44
CA PHE A 203 2.22 -8.70 16.95
C PHE A 203 3.70 -9.10 16.85
N THR A 204 4.39 -8.70 15.77
CA THR A 204 5.78 -9.08 15.55
C THR A 204 6.74 -8.33 16.48
N TYR A 205 6.56 -7.02 16.62
CA TYR A 205 7.51 -6.18 17.35
C TYR A 205 6.98 -5.67 18.68
N GLY A 206 5.65 -5.61 18.86
CA GLY A 206 5.02 -5.13 20.08
C GLY A 206 4.75 -3.62 20.10
N ILE A 207 4.16 -3.17 21.21
CA ILE A 207 3.71 -1.79 21.38
C ILE A 207 4.89 -0.81 21.37
N VAL A 208 5.96 -1.10 22.12
CA VAL A 208 7.08 -0.17 22.31
C VAL A 208 7.78 0.21 21.02
N PRO A 209 8.20 -0.73 20.14
CA PRO A 209 8.79 -0.37 18.86
C PRO A 209 7.84 0.38 17.92
N ILE A 210 6.53 0.07 17.95
CA ILE A 210 5.56 0.81 17.12
C ILE A 210 5.43 2.26 17.61
N VAL A 211 5.34 2.50 18.91
CA VAL A 211 5.28 3.87 19.45
C VAL A 211 6.51 4.65 19.06
N LEU A 212 7.70 4.05 19.18
CA LEU A 212 8.96 4.68 18.75
C LEU A 212 8.96 5.00 17.25
N LEU A 213 8.51 4.09 16.41
CA LEU A 213 8.39 4.31 14.95
C LEU A 213 7.42 5.45 14.63
N ILE A 214 6.28 5.52 15.32
CA ILE A 214 5.32 6.62 15.17
C ILE A 214 5.95 7.96 15.55
N ILE A 215 6.66 8.01 16.68
CA ILE A 215 7.36 9.24 17.12
C ILE A 215 8.38 9.67 16.06
N ILE A 216 9.25 8.77 15.62
CA ILE A 216 10.26 9.05 14.58
C ILE A 216 9.58 9.55 13.30
N TYR A 217 8.53 8.87 12.84
CA TYR A 217 7.77 9.25 11.65
C TYR A 217 7.18 10.66 11.76
N VAL A 218 6.52 10.97 12.88
CA VAL A 218 5.91 12.29 13.10
C VAL A 218 6.97 13.39 13.19
N VAL A 219 8.10 13.14 13.88
CA VAL A 219 9.19 14.11 14.01
C VAL A 219 9.84 14.36 12.64
N ALA A 220 10.17 13.31 11.90
CA ALA A 220 10.75 13.41 10.56
C ALA A 220 9.83 14.15 9.58
N SER A 221 8.55 13.79 9.55
CA SER A 221 7.56 14.43 8.69
C SER A 221 7.33 15.89 9.02
N ARG A 222 7.33 16.27 10.30
CA ARG A 222 7.27 17.68 10.72
C ARG A 222 8.49 18.48 10.25
N LYS A 223 9.68 17.88 10.35
CA LYS A 223 10.91 18.51 9.87
C LYS A 223 10.84 18.72 8.36
N GLN A 224 10.52 17.69 7.59
CA GLN A 224 10.37 17.79 6.14
C GLN A 224 9.35 18.86 5.72
N TYR A 225 8.21 18.93 6.43
CA TYR A 225 7.22 19.98 6.17
C TYR A 225 7.77 21.39 6.43
N LYS A 226 8.54 21.59 7.51
CA LYS A 226 9.18 22.88 7.78
C LYS A 226 10.23 23.25 6.73
N ASP A 227 11.02 22.29 6.29
CA ASP A 227 12.08 22.45 5.29
C ASP A 227 11.55 22.61 3.85
N GLY A 228 10.25 22.56 3.66
CA GLY A 228 9.60 22.70 2.35
C GLY A 228 9.65 21.47 1.45
N GLN A 229 10.00 20.30 1.98
CA GLN A 229 10.11 19.03 1.27
C GLN A 229 8.84 18.21 1.44
N TYR A 230 7.72 18.65 0.83
CA TYR A 230 6.40 18.01 1.03
C TYR A 230 6.15 16.77 0.16
N LEU A 231 7.03 16.48 -0.79
CA LEU A 231 6.88 15.37 -1.75
C LEU A 231 7.77 14.19 -1.40
N LEU A 232 8.41 14.20 -0.27
CA LEU A 232 9.10 13.06 0.33
C LEU A 232 8.24 12.51 1.48
#